data_bd8ef57c55d26745a021b39673ef5bf8
#
_entry.id   bd8ef57c55d26745a021b39673ef5bf8
#
_cell.length_a   1.000
_cell.length_b   1.000
_cell.length_c   1.000
_cell.angle_alpha   90.00
_cell.angle_beta   90.00
_cell.angle_gamma   90.00
#
_symmetry.space_group_name_H-M   'P 1'
#
loop_
_entity.id
_entity.type
_entity.pdbx_description
1 polymer ?
#
loop_
_entity_poly.entity_id
_entity_poly.type
_entity_poly.pdbx_seq_one_letter_code
_entity_poly.pdbx_strand_id
1 'polypeptide(L)'
;SRVLGDVYKRQFPMLMVYGYHAYNYRQGQDMYIYAPDPQKSTAENILMMLREDRQYTELEARILDMALVLHMDHGGGNNSTFTTHVVTSSGTDTYSTISAAMASLKGPKHGGANIKVTQMFADMKEEVKDWEDDDEVRAYLEGLLARERFDKKGLIYGMGHAIYSVSDPR
;
A
#
# COMPACT_ATOMS: atom_id res chain seq x y z
N SER A 1 19.94 -16.21 -16.13
CA SER A 1 19.11 -15.97 -14.93
C SER A 1 19.16 -14.53 -14.41
N ARG A 2 20.30 -13.80 -14.49
CA ARG A 2 20.38 -12.37 -14.10
C ARG A 2 19.48 -11.47 -14.98
N VAL A 3 19.43 -11.71 -16.27
CA VAL A 3 18.61 -10.92 -17.22
C VAL A 3 17.11 -11.01 -16.90
N LEU A 4 16.61 -12.22 -16.57
CA LEU A 4 15.22 -12.41 -16.16
C LEU A 4 14.87 -11.67 -14.86
N GLY A 5 15.75 -11.72 -13.85
CA GLY A 5 15.53 -10.99 -12.60
C GLY A 5 15.44 -9.47 -12.79
N ASP A 6 16.23 -8.90 -13.67
CA ASP A 6 16.21 -7.46 -13.95
C ASP A 6 14.97 -7.05 -14.78
N VAL A 7 14.47 -7.91 -15.66
CA VAL A 7 13.22 -7.68 -16.40
C VAL A 7 12.03 -7.65 -15.41
N TYR A 8 11.90 -8.62 -14.52
CA TYR A 8 10.82 -8.66 -13.54
C TYR A 8 10.83 -7.47 -12.56
N LYS A 9 12.01 -7.07 -12.07
CA LYS A 9 12.14 -5.92 -11.17
C LYS A 9 11.63 -4.61 -11.78
N ARG A 10 11.74 -4.46 -13.10
CA ARG A 10 11.27 -3.26 -13.81
C ARG A 10 9.81 -3.36 -14.24
N GLN A 11 9.33 -4.56 -14.56
CA GLN A 11 7.97 -4.76 -15.09
C GLN A 11 6.90 -4.65 -14.01
N PHE A 12 7.09 -5.19 -12.82
CA PHE A 12 6.06 -5.14 -11.78
C PHE A 12 5.72 -3.71 -11.32
N PRO A 13 6.68 -2.84 -11.01
CA PRO A 13 6.37 -1.43 -10.71
C PRO A 13 5.63 -0.72 -11.85
N MET A 14 6.05 -0.95 -13.09
CA MET A 14 5.39 -0.39 -14.28
C MET A 14 3.95 -0.89 -14.41
N LEU A 15 3.71 -2.20 -14.30
CA LEU A 15 2.37 -2.79 -14.40
C LEU A 15 1.46 -2.31 -13.26
N MET A 16 1.99 -2.12 -12.05
CA MET A 16 1.27 -1.57 -10.92
C MET A 16 0.78 -0.14 -11.21
N VAL A 17 1.66 0.73 -11.68
CA VAL A 17 1.31 2.12 -12.01
C VAL A 17 0.33 2.18 -13.18
N TYR A 18 0.55 1.39 -14.22
CA TYR A 18 -0.39 1.34 -15.37
C TYR A 18 -1.76 0.80 -14.97
N GLY A 19 -1.81 -0.20 -14.10
CA GLY A 19 -3.06 -0.69 -13.53
C GLY A 19 -3.82 0.37 -12.75
N TYR A 20 -3.10 1.19 -11.96
CA TYR A 20 -3.66 2.32 -11.24
C TYR A 20 -4.22 3.39 -12.18
N HIS A 21 -3.47 3.78 -13.23
CA HIS A 21 -3.96 4.74 -14.22
C HIS A 21 -5.16 4.21 -15.01
N ALA A 22 -5.16 2.93 -15.38
CA ALA A 22 -6.31 2.32 -16.03
C ALA A 22 -7.56 2.29 -15.14
N TYR A 23 -7.37 2.06 -13.83
CA TYR A 23 -8.46 2.16 -12.86
C TYR A 23 -9.01 3.59 -12.77
N ASN A 24 -8.14 4.59 -12.61
CA ASN A 24 -8.52 6.00 -12.53
C ASN A 24 -9.23 6.49 -13.81
N TYR A 25 -8.74 6.09 -14.96
CA TYR A 25 -9.38 6.39 -16.24
C TYR A 25 -10.83 5.87 -16.30
N ARG A 26 -11.09 4.67 -15.78
CA ARG A 26 -12.46 4.13 -15.66
C ARG A 26 -13.34 4.91 -14.69
N GLN A 27 -12.74 5.68 -13.79
CA GLN A 27 -13.44 6.60 -12.87
C GLN A 27 -13.60 8.03 -13.46
N GLY A 28 -13.25 8.24 -14.73
CA GLY A 28 -13.41 9.51 -15.41
C GLY A 28 -12.23 10.47 -15.29
N GLN A 29 -11.07 9.99 -14.81
CA GLN A 29 -9.82 10.76 -14.81
C GLN A 29 -9.07 10.59 -16.13
N ASP A 30 -8.11 11.49 -16.39
CA ASP A 30 -7.25 11.40 -17.57
C ASP A 30 -6.31 10.19 -17.47
N MET A 31 -5.97 9.62 -18.64
CA MET A 31 -5.04 8.52 -18.74
C MET A 31 -3.73 9.01 -19.36
N TYR A 32 -2.64 8.79 -18.65
CA TYR A 32 -1.29 8.99 -19.16
C TYR A 32 -0.42 7.75 -18.87
N ILE A 33 0.52 7.50 -19.78
CA ILE A 33 1.41 6.33 -19.70
C ILE A 33 2.83 6.81 -19.99
N TYR A 34 3.72 6.63 -19.01
CA TYR A 34 5.13 6.98 -19.12
C TYR A 34 5.98 5.71 -19.02
N ALA A 35 6.93 5.57 -19.95
CA ALA A 35 7.91 4.50 -19.88
C ALA A 35 8.89 4.73 -18.71
N PRO A 36 9.33 3.68 -18.02
CA PRO A 36 10.36 3.79 -16.99
C PRO A 36 11.71 4.20 -17.60
N ASP A 37 12.44 5.03 -16.88
CA ASP A 37 13.79 5.45 -17.21
C ASP A 37 14.80 4.44 -16.63
N PRO A 38 15.65 3.80 -17.45
CA PRO A 38 16.63 2.82 -16.97
C PRO A 38 17.74 3.42 -16.09
N GLN A 39 17.91 4.74 -16.09
CA GLN A 39 18.92 5.42 -15.27
C GLN A 39 18.39 5.77 -13.86
N LYS A 40 17.07 5.63 -13.62
CA LYS A 40 16.43 5.96 -12.35
C LYS A 40 16.23 4.72 -11.48
N SER A 41 16.19 4.95 -10.16
CA SER A 41 15.82 3.91 -9.19
C SER A 41 14.36 3.45 -9.35
N THR A 42 13.99 2.38 -8.66
CA THR A 42 12.59 1.90 -8.64
C THR A 42 11.63 2.96 -8.08
N ALA A 43 12.01 3.60 -6.97
CA ALA A 43 11.19 4.64 -6.33
C ALA A 43 11.00 5.86 -7.24
N GLU A 44 12.08 6.35 -7.85
CA GLU A 44 12.03 7.46 -8.80
C GLU A 44 11.14 7.15 -10.01
N ASN A 45 11.25 5.95 -10.56
CA ASN A 45 10.42 5.51 -11.67
C ASN A 45 8.93 5.43 -11.28
N ILE A 46 8.61 4.90 -10.10
CA ILE A 46 7.23 4.87 -9.60
C ILE A 46 6.67 6.30 -9.50
N LEU A 47 7.38 7.22 -8.85
CA LEU A 47 6.94 8.61 -8.70
C LEU A 47 6.78 9.31 -10.04
N MET A 48 7.77 9.17 -10.93
CA MET A 48 7.74 9.77 -12.26
C MET A 48 6.57 9.24 -13.11
N MET A 49 6.33 7.94 -13.08
CA MET A 49 5.24 7.34 -13.87
C MET A 49 3.86 7.62 -13.27
N LEU A 50 3.78 7.79 -11.94
CA LEU A 50 2.51 7.98 -11.21
C LEU A 50 1.94 9.39 -11.40
N ARG A 51 2.77 10.41 -11.65
CA ARG A 51 2.39 11.82 -11.70
C ARG A 51 2.31 12.32 -13.14
N GLU A 52 1.27 13.10 -13.42
CA GLU A 52 1.06 13.70 -14.74
C GLU A 52 2.21 14.61 -15.15
N ASP A 53 2.70 15.44 -14.23
CA ASP A 53 3.84 16.36 -14.45
C ASP A 53 5.21 15.67 -14.40
N ARG A 54 5.26 14.39 -14.02
CA ARG A 54 6.47 13.58 -13.86
C ARG A 54 7.46 14.10 -12.82
N GLN A 55 7.04 15.07 -11.98
CA GLN A 55 7.92 15.72 -11.02
C GLN A 55 7.91 15.00 -9.66
N TYR A 56 9.04 14.96 -9.02
CA TYR A 56 9.24 14.49 -7.65
C TYR A 56 10.50 15.14 -7.06
N THR A 57 10.57 15.21 -5.75
CA THR A 57 11.74 15.67 -5.03
C THR A 57 12.65 14.50 -4.66
N GLU A 58 13.93 14.77 -4.41
CA GLU A 58 14.88 13.77 -3.91
C GLU A 58 14.40 13.17 -2.57
N LEU A 59 13.80 13.99 -1.71
CA LEU A 59 13.26 13.53 -0.42
C LEU A 59 12.12 12.52 -0.62
N GLU A 60 11.18 12.78 -1.51
CA GLU A 60 10.09 11.85 -1.82
C GLU A 60 10.62 10.52 -2.37
N ALA A 61 11.61 10.57 -3.26
CA ALA A 61 12.23 9.37 -3.81
C ALA A 61 12.91 8.54 -2.70
N ARG A 62 13.64 9.18 -1.79
CA ARG A 62 14.28 8.52 -0.65
C ARG A 62 13.27 7.92 0.33
N ILE A 63 12.19 8.64 0.64
CA ILE A 63 11.13 8.14 1.54
C ILE A 63 10.45 6.92 0.92
N LEU A 64 10.11 6.99 -0.37
CA LEU A 64 9.47 5.86 -1.05
C LEU A 64 10.42 4.65 -1.14
N ASP A 65 11.70 4.87 -1.45
CA ASP A 65 12.71 3.80 -1.50
C ASP A 65 12.85 3.10 -0.15
N MET A 66 12.95 3.88 0.93
CA MET A 66 12.98 3.35 2.30
C MET A 66 11.70 2.57 2.65
N ALA A 67 10.53 3.09 2.29
CA ALA A 67 9.26 2.41 2.50
C ALA A 67 9.21 1.08 1.74
N LEU A 68 9.69 1.04 0.49
CA LEU A 68 9.77 -0.21 -0.29
C LEU A 68 10.69 -1.23 0.37
N VAL A 69 11.86 -0.81 0.87
CA VAL A 69 12.79 -1.68 1.60
C VAL A 69 12.14 -2.26 2.85
N LEU A 70 11.46 -1.43 3.66
CA LEU A 70 10.77 -1.89 4.87
C LEU A 70 9.65 -2.89 4.57
N HIS A 71 9.00 -2.80 3.40
CA HIS A 71 7.94 -3.71 2.98
C HIS A 71 8.44 -4.99 2.29
N MET A 72 9.74 -5.10 2.00
CA MET A 72 10.31 -6.29 1.35
C MET A 72 10.38 -7.50 2.29
N ASP A 73 10.48 -7.26 3.58
CA ASP A 73 10.53 -8.32 4.60
C ASP A 73 9.36 -8.18 5.57
N HIS A 74 8.32 -8.95 5.32
CA HIS A 74 7.12 -9.00 6.17
C HIS A 74 7.06 -10.30 7.00
N GLY A 75 8.06 -11.15 6.90
CA GLY A 75 8.01 -12.50 7.45
C GLY A 75 7.00 -13.41 6.74
N GLY A 76 6.95 -14.69 7.11
CA GLY A 76 6.13 -15.71 6.43
C GLY A 76 4.65 -15.73 6.80
N GLY A 77 4.21 -14.90 7.75
CA GLY A 77 2.94 -15.04 8.45
C GLY A 77 1.69 -14.44 7.81
N ASN A 78 1.78 -13.89 6.60
CA ASN A 78 0.60 -13.33 5.94
C ASN A 78 0.05 -14.23 4.83
N ASN A 79 -1.24 -14.04 4.49
CA ASN A 79 -1.96 -14.90 3.57
C ASN A 79 -1.44 -14.84 2.14
N SER A 80 -0.99 -13.69 1.66
CA SER A 80 -0.41 -13.55 0.31
C SER A 80 0.97 -14.19 0.21
N THR A 81 1.79 -14.14 1.25
CA THR A 81 3.07 -14.86 1.31
C THR A 81 2.82 -16.37 1.30
N PHE A 82 1.88 -16.86 2.10
CA PHE A 82 1.47 -18.27 2.08
C PHE A 82 0.99 -18.71 0.69
N THR A 83 0.13 -17.91 0.05
CA THR A 83 -0.34 -18.15 -1.32
C THR A 83 0.83 -18.21 -2.31
N THR A 84 1.79 -17.28 -2.18
CA THR A 84 3.01 -17.26 -3.01
C THR A 84 3.77 -18.57 -2.89
N HIS A 85 4.01 -19.06 -1.67
CA HIS A 85 4.71 -20.32 -1.44
C HIS A 85 3.97 -21.52 -2.03
N VAL A 86 2.66 -21.60 -1.78
CA VAL A 86 1.82 -22.70 -2.29
C VAL A 86 1.83 -22.73 -3.83
N VAL A 87 1.59 -21.60 -4.47
CA VAL A 87 1.51 -21.54 -5.94
C VAL A 87 2.87 -21.77 -6.58
N THR A 88 3.95 -21.21 -6.00
CA THR A 88 5.33 -21.44 -6.48
C THR A 88 5.73 -22.91 -6.38
N SER A 89 5.30 -23.62 -5.34
CA SER A 89 5.64 -25.04 -5.15
C SER A 89 5.12 -25.96 -6.24
N SER A 90 4.13 -25.52 -7.01
CA SER A 90 3.62 -26.26 -8.18
C SER A 90 4.51 -26.14 -9.43
N GLY A 91 5.54 -25.30 -9.39
CA GLY A 91 6.43 -25.05 -10.52
C GLY A 91 5.85 -24.12 -11.60
N THR A 92 4.80 -23.35 -11.28
CA THR A 92 4.22 -22.38 -12.20
C THR A 92 5.12 -21.14 -12.38
N ASP A 93 4.74 -20.27 -13.32
CA ASP A 93 5.47 -19.05 -13.64
C ASP A 93 5.29 -17.94 -12.59
N THR A 94 6.18 -16.95 -12.61
CA THR A 94 6.18 -15.84 -11.68
C THR A 94 4.95 -14.96 -11.77
N TYR A 95 4.41 -14.73 -12.98
CA TYR A 95 3.23 -13.88 -13.15
C TYR A 95 1.98 -14.51 -12.54
N SER A 96 1.79 -15.81 -12.76
CA SER A 96 0.71 -16.57 -12.12
C SER A 96 0.82 -16.55 -10.61
N THR A 97 2.02 -16.72 -10.07
CA THR A 97 2.29 -16.68 -8.64
C THR A 97 1.94 -15.32 -8.03
N ILE A 98 2.43 -14.23 -8.62
CA ILE A 98 2.16 -12.87 -8.11
C ILE A 98 0.68 -12.50 -8.29
N SER A 99 0.05 -12.90 -9.39
CA SER A 99 -1.38 -12.69 -9.60
C SER A 99 -2.23 -13.37 -8.53
N ALA A 100 -1.90 -14.59 -8.15
CA ALA A 100 -2.57 -15.31 -7.06
C ALA A 100 -2.35 -14.64 -5.70
N ALA A 101 -1.12 -14.17 -5.41
CA ALA A 101 -0.81 -13.43 -4.19
C ALA A 101 -1.58 -12.10 -4.11
N MET A 102 -1.68 -11.37 -5.22
CA MET A 102 -2.47 -10.14 -5.31
C MET A 102 -3.98 -10.40 -5.14
N ALA A 103 -4.49 -11.49 -5.70
CA ALA A 103 -5.87 -11.91 -5.50
C ALA A 103 -6.17 -12.22 -4.02
N SER A 104 -5.22 -12.86 -3.32
CA SER A 104 -5.30 -13.04 -1.87
C SER A 104 -5.28 -11.71 -1.11
N LEU A 105 -4.39 -10.78 -1.47
CA LEU A 105 -4.27 -9.46 -0.86
C LEU A 105 -5.53 -8.61 -1.07
N LYS A 106 -6.23 -8.76 -2.20
CA LYS A 106 -7.46 -8.03 -2.51
C LYS A 106 -8.60 -8.32 -1.52
N GLY A 107 -8.56 -9.43 -0.81
CA GLY A 107 -9.58 -9.82 0.16
C GLY A 107 -9.68 -8.82 1.33
N PRO A 108 -10.91 -8.43 1.75
CA PRO A 108 -11.10 -7.40 2.78
C PRO A 108 -10.58 -7.79 4.16
N LYS A 109 -10.37 -9.08 4.41
CA LYS A 109 -9.79 -9.59 5.66
C LYS A 109 -8.25 -9.56 5.67
N HIS A 110 -7.61 -9.35 4.51
CA HIS A 110 -6.16 -9.31 4.37
C HIS A 110 -5.67 -7.91 4.00
N GLY A 111 -6.04 -7.37 2.84
CA GLY A 111 -5.62 -6.05 2.37
C GLY A 111 -6.54 -4.88 2.75
N GLY A 112 -7.57 -5.13 3.57
CA GLY A 112 -8.58 -4.13 3.90
C GLY A 112 -8.18 -3.08 4.95
N ALA A 113 -7.10 -3.31 5.71
CA ALA A 113 -6.70 -2.43 6.81
C ALA A 113 -6.38 -1.01 6.33
N ASN A 114 -5.63 -0.86 5.26
CA ASN A 114 -5.23 0.44 4.72
C ASN A 114 -6.45 1.25 4.22
N ILE A 115 -7.41 0.59 3.58
CA ILE A 115 -8.68 1.22 3.18
C ILE A 115 -9.43 1.73 4.41
N LYS A 116 -9.47 0.94 5.49
CA LYS A 116 -10.11 1.34 6.75
C LYS A 116 -9.42 2.51 7.42
N VAL A 117 -8.09 2.57 7.40
CA VAL A 117 -7.32 3.73 7.87
C VAL A 117 -7.73 4.98 7.10
N THR A 118 -7.73 4.92 5.77
CA THR A 118 -8.11 6.06 4.91
C THR A 118 -9.54 6.53 5.18
N GLN A 119 -10.48 5.59 5.31
CA GLN A 119 -11.88 5.90 5.62
C GLN A 119 -12.04 6.52 7.02
N MET A 120 -11.35 6.00 8.04
CA MET A 120 -11.35 6.54 9.39
C MET A 120 -10.80 7.97 9.42
N PHE A 121 -9.69 8.24 8.71
CA PHE A 121 -9.16 9.58 8.61
C PHE A 121 -10.08 10.54 7.84
N ALA A 122 -10.83 10.06 6.85
CA ALA A 122 -11.83 10.88 6.17
C ALA A 122 -12.95 11.28 7.14
N ASP A 123 -13.49 10.34 7.90
CA ASP A 123 -14.49 10.60 8.95
C ASP A 123 -13.95 11.54 10.03
N MET A 124 -12.71 11.31 10.48
CA MET A 124 -12.05 12.17 11.47
C MET A 124 -11.89 13.61 10.98
N LYS A 125 -11.58 13.82 9.69
CA LYS A 125 -11.45 15.17 9.09
C LYS A 125 -12.78 15.92 9.01
N GLU A 126 -13.89 15.22 8.96
CA GLU A 126 -15.22 15.83 9.00
C GLU A 126 -15.64 16.21 10.43
N GLU A 127 -15.26 15.41 11.41
CA GLU A 127 -15.66 15.54 12.81
C GLU A 127 -14.76 16.49 13.62
N VAL A 128 -13.43 16.38 13.49
CA VAL A 128 -12.44 17.21 14.20
C VAL A 128 -12.27 18.53 13.47
N LYS A 129 -12.54 19.64 14.16
CA LYS A 129 -12.47 20.99 13.58
C LYS A 129 -11.12 21.66 13.83
N ASP A 130 -10.54 21.44 14.97
CA ASP A 130 -9.21 21.95 15.33
C ASP A 130 -8.23 20.78 15.55
N TRP A 131 -7.31 20.63 14.61
CA TRP A 131 -6.30 19.57 14.64
C TRP A 131 -5.14 19.86 15.60
N GLU A 132 -5.03 21.10 16.08
CA GLU A 132 -4.06 21.51 17.09
C GLU A 132 -4.62 21.38 18.51
N ASP A 133 -5.93 21.13 18.66
CA ASP A 133 -6.57 20.83 19.94
C ASP A 133 -6.49 19.33 20.25
N ASP A 134 -5.51 18.96 21.08
CA ASP A 134 -5.31 17.58 21.52
C ASP A 134 -6.54 16.98 22.22
N ASP A 135 -7.36 17.77 22.89
CA ASP A 135 -8.54 17.29 23.60
C ASP A 135 -9.67 16.96 22.62
N GLU A 136 -9.85 17.72 21.54
CA GLU A 136 -10.81 17.41 20.48
C GLU A 136 -10.40 16.12 19.75
N VAL A 137 -9.12 15.99 19.37
CA VAL A 137 -8.57 14.78 18.74
C VAL A 137 -8.74 13.57 19.66
N ARG A 138 -8.42 13.72 20.94
CA ARG A 138 -8.57 12.65 21.95
C ARG A 138 -10.03 12.22 22.09
N ALA A 139 -10.96 13.15 22.20
CA ALA A 139 -12.40 12.86 22.31
C ALA A 139 -12.90 12.07 21.11
N TYR A 140 -12.42 12.37 19.89
CA TYR A 140 -12.75 11.58 18.70
C TYR A 140 -12.22 10.14 18.81
N LEU A 141 -10.95 9.96 19.20
CA LEU A 141 -10.33 8.63 19.35
C LEU A 141 -10.99 7.79 20.45
N GLU A 142 -11.34 8.41 21.57
CA GLU A 142 -12.11 7.75 22.66
C GLU A 142 -13.50 7.31 22.17
N GLY A 143 -14.17 8.13 21.36
CA GLY A 143 -15.44 7.78 20.71
C GLY A 143 -15.33 6.59 19.75
N LEU A 144 -14.19 6.43 19.04
CA LEU A 144 -13.92 5.23 18.25
C LEU A 144 -13.86 3.99 19.15
N LEU A 145 -13.10 4.05 20.25
CA LEU A 145 -12.95 2.95 21.19
C LEU A 145 -14.26 2.61 21.91
N ALA A 146 -15.08 3.62 22.21
CA ALA A 146 -16.41 3.46 22.78
C ALA A 146 -17.46 2.91 21.81
N ARG A 147 -17.11 2.69 20.54
CA ARG A 147 -18.01 2.24 19.46
C ARG A 147 -19.12 3.23 19.11
N GLU A 148 -18.89 4.49 19.30
CA GLU A 148 -19.85 5.56 19.04
C GLU A 148 -19.62 6.25 17.68
N ARG A 149 -18.37 6.19 17.18
CA ARG A 149 -17.96 6.89 15.96
C ARG A 149 -17.55 5.92 14.83
N PHE A 150 -17.45 6.45 13.61
CA PHE A 150 -17.06 5.75 12.38
C PHE A 150 -17.86 4.45 12.18
N ASP A 151 -17.21 3.30 12.11
CA ASP A 151 -17.84 2.00 11.83
C ASP A 151 -18.29 1.25 13.11
N LYS A 152 -18.19 1.87 14.28
CA LYS A 152 -18.63 1.37 15.59
C LYS A 152 -18.05 0.02 16.01
N LYS A 153 -16.86 -0.31 15.52
CA LYS A 153 -16.16 -1.55 15.87
C LYS A 153 -15.25 -1.45 17.09
N GLY A 154 -15.01 -0.26 17.59
CA GLY A 154 -14.14 -0.02 18.74
C GLY A 154 -12.65 -0.18 18.39
N LEU A 155 -12.25 0.19 17.19
CA LEU A 155 -10.89 0.05 16.68
C LEU A 155 -10.36 1.38 16.15
N ILE A 156 -9.12 1.68 16.52
CA ILE A 156 -8.31 2.71 15.84
C ILE A 156 -7.50 1.98 14.77
N TYR A 157 -7.94 2.10 13.52
CA TYR A 157 -7.29 1.41 12.41
C TYR A 157 -5.88 1.95 12.16
N GLY A 158 -4.93 1.06 11.92
CA GLY A 158 -3.51 1.36 11.78
C GLY A 158 -2.73 1.28 13.10
N MET A 159 -3.40 1.08 14.23
CA MET A 159 -2.79 0.90 15.55
C MET A 159 -2.87 -0.56 15.99
N GLY A 160 -1.79 -1.03 16.62
CA GLY A 160 -1.69 -2.41 17.09
C GLY A 160 -1.29 -3.40 16.00
N HIS A 161 -0.95 -4.61 16.40
CA HIS A 161 -0.52 -5.68 15.50
C HIS A 161 -0.94 -7.04 16.06
N ALA A 162 -1.27 -7.99 15.18
CA ALA A 162 -1.72 -9.33 15.59
C ALA A 162 -0.60 -10.18 16.21
N ILE A 163 0.67 -9.89 15.91
CA ILE A 163 1.85 -10.67 16.32
C ILE A 163 2.73 -9.86 17.26
N TYR A 164 3.05 -8.61 16.91
CA TYR A 164 3.94 -7.76 17.69
C TYR A 164 3.17 -7.10 18.84
N SER A 165 3.62 -7.36 20.08
CA SER A 165 2.97 -6.83 21.29
C SER A 165 3.57 -5.51 21.79
N VAL A 166 4.80 -5.18 21.41
CA VAL A 166 5.50 -3.97 21.85
C VAL A 166 5.64 -2.99 20.69
N SER A 167 6.29 -3.41 19.61
CA SER A 167 6.45 -2.60 18.39
C SER A 167 6.72 -3.50 17.18
N ASP A 168 6.41 -3.02 16.00
CA ASP A 168 6.92 -3.60 14.74
C ASP A 168 8.42 -3.22 14.64
N PRO A 169 9.31 -4.17 14.33
CA PRO A 169 10.74 -3.89 14.20
C PRO A 169 11.11 -3.02 12.98
N ARG A 170 10.15 -2.81 12.08
CA ARG A 170 10.30 -1.93 10.90
C ARG A 170 10.00 -0.44 11.24
#